data_bbf01ff2c938622b0b3e302fa7bad7df
#
_entry.id   bbf01ff2c938622b0b3e302fa7bad7df
#
_cell.length_a   1.000
_cell.length_b   1.000
_cell.length_c   1.000
_cell.angle_alpha   90.00
_cell.angle_beta   90.00
_cell.angle_gamma   90.00
#
_symmetry.space_group_name_H-M   'P 1'
#
loop_
_entity.id
_entity.type
_entity.pdbx_description
1 polymer ?
#
loop_
_entity_poly.entity_id
_entity_poly.type
_entity_poly.pdbx_seq_one_letter_code
_entity_poly.pdbx_strand_id
1 'polypeptide(L)'
;AGDEVVQELALQFAVEIDISEAPFLGPEDASVVLVEFSDFQCPHCARVKPLTEQLLLNNDDLKVVFKHFPLSSHEQAKPAALAAMAAQQQGKFWEMHDRIFAAQQDLSPRTLQEIARDIGLDMERFQRDINSRELARRLEQDMADGQQAGVRGTPALFINGIPVTQRNQQGIQQMIDRALERQP
;
A
#
# COMPACT_ATOMS: atom_id res chain seq x y z
N ALA A 1 -10.83 4.63 31.36
CA ALA A 1 -10.74 3.20 31.75
C ALA A 1 -11.19 2.24 30.64
N GLY A 2 -12.32 2.48 29.97
CA GLY A 2 -12.80 1.61 28.88
C GLY A 2 -11.90 1.66 27.64
N ASP A 3 -11.47 2.84 27.25
CA ASP A 3 -10.64 3.04 26.06
C ASP A 3 -9.23 2.46 26.23
N GLU A 4 -8.67 2.52 27.41
CA GLU A 4 -7.34 1.96 27.69
C GLU A 4 -7.33 0.43 27.58
N VAL A 5 -8.38 -0.23 28.09
CA VAL A 5 -8.51 -1.69 28.00
C VAL A 5 -8.69 -2.13 26.56
N VAL A 6 -9.50 -1.42 25.76
CA VAL A 6 -9.69 -1.70 24.34
C VAL A 6 -8.39 -1.52 23.56
N GLN A 7 -7.60 -0.49 23.90
CA GLN A 7 -6.29 -0.25 23.28
C GLN A 7 -5.27 -1.32 23.64
N GLU A 8 -5.24 -1.77 24.88
CA GLU A 8 -4.34 -2.83 25.34
C GLU A 8 -4.69 -4.16 24.68
N LEU A 9 -5.99 -4.48 24.54
CA LEU A 9 -6.45 -5.63 23.81
C LEU A 9 -6.09 -5.55 22.32
N ALA A 10 -6.24 -4.38 21.70
CA ALA A 10 -5.85 -4.18 20.29
C ALA A 10 -4.35 -4.43 20.09
N LEU A 11 -3.50 -4.04 21.04
CA LEU A 11 -2.05 -4.29 21.00
C LEU A 11 -1.72 -5.78 21.07
N GLN A 12 -2.44 -6.55 21.90
CA GLN A 12 -2.24 -8.00 22.02
C GLN A 12 -2.56 -8.74 20.72
N PHE A 13 -3.45 -8.18 19.89
CA PHE A 13 -3.87 -8.76 18.61
C PHE A 13 -3.27 -8.05 17.40
N ALA A 14 -2.27 -7.18 17.59
CA ALA A 14 -1.55 -6.58 16.49
C ALA A 14 -0.91 -7.66 15.62
N VAL A 15 -1.09 -7.56 14.30
CA VAL A 15 -0.54 -8.53 13.35
C VAL A 15 0.82 -8.08 12.89
N GLU A 16 1.71 -9.04 12.61
CA GLU A 16 2.98 -8.77 11.95
C GLU A 16 2.77 -8.83 10.44
N ILE A 17 3.21 -7.80 9.75
CA ILE A 17 3.13 -7.71 8.29
C ILE A 17 4.55 -7.53 7.77
N ASP A 18 4.98 -8.42 6.87
CA ASP A 18 6.28 -8.30 6.21
C ASP A 18 6.25 -7.14 5.22
N ILE A 19 7.10 -6.15 5.46
CA ILE A 19 7.24 -4.95 4.62
C ILE A 19 8.62 -4.84 3.97
N SER A 20 9.45 -5.88 4.07
CA SER A 20 10.87 -5.84 3.70
C SER A 20 11.13 -5.48 2.24
N GLU A 21 10.24 -5.86 1.33
CA GLU A 21 10.36 -5.57 -0.11
C GLU A 21 9.32 -4.58 -0.62
N ALA A 22 8.51 -4.03 0.28
CA ALA A 22 7.42 -3.12 -0.09
C ALA A 22 7.91 -1.69 -0.29
N PRO A 23 7.37 -0.97 -1.29
CA PRO A 23 7.67 0.44 -1.45
C PRO A 23 7.07 1.25 -0.32
N PHE A 24 7.75 2.34 0.04
CA PHE A 24 7.31 3.19 1.14
C PHE A 24 7.61 4.66 0.90
N LEU A 25 6.90 5.52 1.63
CA LEU A 25 7.17 6.95 1.74
C LEU A 25 7.43 7.28 3.22
N GLY A 26 8.23 8.31 3.46
CA GLY A 26 8.65 8.71 4.80
C GLY A 26 9.97 8.07 5.21
N PRO A 27 10.42 8.30 6.46
CA PRO A 27 11.69 7.75 6.95
C PRO A 27 11.66 6.23 7.02
N GLU A 28 12.75 5.58 6.60
CA GLU A 28 12.87 4.13 6.64
C GLU A 28 12.77 3.56 8.06
N ASP A 29 13.29 4.31 9.04
CA ASP A 29 13.33 3.94 10.45
C ASP A 29 12.22 4.57 11.28
N ALA A 30 11.14 5.04 10.66
CA ALA A 30 10.02 5.66 11.38
C ALA A 30 9.44 4.73 12.45
N SER A 31 9.07 5.30 13.59
CA SER A 31 8.49 4.58 14.73
C SER A 31 7.06 4.11 14.45
N VAL A 32 6.35 4.83 13.59
CA VAL A 32 4.97 4.50 13.21
C VAL A 32 4.94 4.09 11.75
N VAL A 33 4.38 2.92 11.48
CA VAL A 33 4.26 2.36 10.14
C VAL A 33 2.78 2.18 9.80
N LEU A 34 2.33 2.88 8.78
CA LEU A 34 1.02 2.68 8.17
C LEU A 34 1.19 1.75 6.97
N VAL A 35 0.58 0.58 7.02
CA VAL A 35 0.55 -0.35 5.87
C VAL A 35 -0.81 -0.28 5.23
N GLU A 36 -0.83 -0.05 3.91
CA GLU A 36 -2.06 -0.15 3.11
C GLU A 36 -2.00 -1.37 2.19
N PHE A 37 -3.04 -2.18 2.23
CA PHE A 37 -3.30 -3.19 1.21
C PHE A 37 -4.29 -2.59 0.21
N SER A 38 -3.90 -2.58 -1.06
CA SER A 38 -4.56 -1.74 -2.05
C SER A 38 -4.73 -2.46 -3.39
N ASP A 39 -5.72 -2.00 -4.14
CA ASP A 39 -6.10 -2.49 -5.46
C ASP A 39 -6.26 -1.28 -6.39
N PHE A 40 -5.54 -1.28 -7.50
CA PHE A 40 -5.53 -0.13 -8.43
C PHE A 40 -6.87 0.12 -9.13
N GLN A 41 -7.75 -0.87 -9.21
CA GLN A 41 -9.10 -0.67 -9.76
C GLN A 41 -10.13 -0.23 -8.72
N CYS A 42 -9.80 -0.27 -7.45
CA CYS A 42 -10.69 0.09 -6.35
C CYS A 42 -10.81 1.61 -6.21
N PRO A 43 -12.02 2.21 -6.38
CA PRO A 43 -12.19 3.66 -6.26
C PRO A 43 -11.84 4.20 -4.86
N HIS A 44 -12.13 3.43 -3.81
CA HIS A 44 -11.79 3.81 -2.44
C HIS A 44 -10.29 3.80 -2.21
N CYS A 45 -9.56 2.90 -2.89
CA CYS A 45 -8.10 2.85 -2.80
C CYS A 45 -7.46 4.12 -3.41
N ALA A 46 -8.02 4.65 -4.48
CA ALA A 46 -7.54 5.89 -5.08
C ALA A 46 -7.63 7.08 -4.11
N ARG A 47 -8.60 7.05 -3.19
CA ARG A 47 -8.81 8.11 -2.19
C ARG A 47 -7.83 8.04 -1.02
N VAL A 48 -7.11 6.93 -0.85
CA VAL A 48 -6.10 6.80 0.21
C VAL A 48 -4.90 7.68 -0.06
N LYS A 49 -4.54 7.91 -1.33
CA LYS A 49 -3.39 8.71 -1.70
C LYS A 49 -3.40 10.12 -1.08
N PRO A 50 -4.44 10.97 -1.30
CA PRO A 50 -4.45 12.29 -0.67
C PRO A 50 -4.48 12.23 0.85
N LEU A 51 -5.08 11.20 1.43
CA LEU A 51 -5.11 10.98 2.87
C LEU A 51 -3.71 10.71 3.41
N THR A 52 -2.96 9.79 2.81
CA THR A 52 -1.60 9.46 3.25
C THR A 52 -0.62 10.61 3.01
N GLU A 53 -0.77 11.35 1.93
CA GLU A 53 0.03 12.55 1.68
C GLU A 53 -0.14 13.58 2.82
N GLN A 54 -1.37 13.82 3.25
CA GLN A 54 -1.64 14.75 4.34
C GLN A 54 -1.09 14.24 5.67
N LEU A 55 -1.20 12.94 5.94
CA LEU A 55 -0.65 12.32 7.14
C LEU A 55 0.88 12.44 7.19
N LEU A 56 1.54 12.25 6.04
CA LEU A 56 3.00 12.40 5.95
C LEU A 56 3.46 13.85 6.19
N LEU A 57 2.68 14.83 5.72
CA LEU A 57 2.96 16.24 5.97
C LEU A 57 2.84 16.60 7.47
N ASN A 58 1.93 15.95 8.18
CA ASN A 58 1.64 16.25 9.58
C ASN A 58 2.46 15.41 10.57
N ASN A 59 3.20 14.39 10.10
CA ASN A 59 3.88 13.44 10.96
C ASN A 59 5.29 13.14 10.44
N ASP A 60 6.31 13.61 11.13
CA ASP A 60 7.72 13.43 10.72
C ASP A 60 8.23 12.02 10.99
N ASP A 61 7.56 11.25 11.85
CA ASP A 61 7.97 9.91 12.27
C ASP A 61 6.97 8.84 11.79
N LEU A 62 6.48 9.03 10.57
CA LEU A 62 5.52 8.15 9.91
C LEU A 62 6.11 7.61 8.62
N LYS A 63 5.99 6.29 8.43
CA LYS A 63 6.31 5.57 7.19
C LYS A 63 5.00 5.01 6.62
N VAL A 64 4.74 5.24 5.35
CA VAL A 64 3.59 4.69 4.63
C VAL A 64 4.08 3.62 3.67
N VAL A 65 3.59 2.40 3.84
CA VAL A 65 3.99 1.22 3.06
C VAL A 65 2.84 0.74 2.21
N PHE A 66 3.11 0.42 0.95
CA PHE A 66 2.12 -0.09 0.01
C PHE A 66 2.30 -1.60 -0.20
N LYS A 67 1.21 -2.35 -0.01
CA LYS A 67 1.15 -3.79 -0.30
C LYS A 67 0.03 -4.03 -1.30
N HIS A 68 0.29 -4.88 -2.29
CA HIS A 68 -0.68 -5.20 -3.34
C HIS A 68 -1.71 -6.22 -2.87
N PHE A 69 -2.98 -5.92 -3.11
CA PHE A 69 -4.08 -6.86 -2.84
C PHE A 69 -5.15 -6.76 -3.94
N PRO A 70 -4.81 -7.15 -5.19
CA PRO A 70 -5.76 -7.10 -6.28
C PRO A 70 -6.91 -8.08 -6.04
N LEU A 71 -8.14 -7.56 -6.11
CA LEU A 71 -9.35 -8.37 -5.92
C LEU A 71 -9.66 -9.17 -7.19
N SER A 72 -10.14 -10.40 -7.02
CA SER A 72 -10.46 -11.29 -8.14
C SER A 72 -11.57 -10.76 -9.05
N SER A 73 -12.46 -9.90 -8.51
CA SER A 73 -13.52 -9.24 -9.27
C SER A 73 -13.02 -8.10 -10.17
N HIS A 74 -11.77 -7.66 -10.00
CA HIS A 74 -11.16 -6.57 -10.74
C HIS A 74 -10.14 -7.11 -11.75
N GLU A 75 -10.56 -7.34 -12.98
CA GLU A 75 -9.74 -8.01 -14.00
C GLU A 75 -8.42 -7.30 -14.34
N GLN A 76 -8.39 -5.97 -14.24
CA GLN A 76 -7.21 -5.17 -14.56
C GLN A 76 -6.32 -4.89 -13.34
N ALA A 77 -6.75 -5.27 -12.14
CA ALA A 77 -6.01 -4.98 -10.91
C ALA A 77 -4.68 -5.72 -10.83
N LYS A 78 -4.66 -7.00 -11.19
CA LYS A 78 -3.44 -7.82 -11.16
C LYS A 78 -2.39 -7.36 -12.18
N PRO A 79 -2.74 -7.12 -13.45
CA PRO A 79 -1.79 -6.52 -14.40
C PRO A 79 -1.27 -5.16 -13.96
N ALA A 80 -2.11 -4.31 -13.37
CA ALA A 80 -1.70 -3.01 -12.85
C ALA A 80 -0.71 -3.15 -11.69
N ALA A 81 -0.94 -4.09 -10.78
CA ALA A 81 -0.02 -4.40 -9.69
C ALA A 81 1.34 -4.84 -10.22
N LEU A 82 1.38 -5.74 -11.21
CA LEU A 82 2.63 -6.19 -11.82
C LEU A 82 3.37 -5.04 -12.54
N ALA A 83 2.63 -4.14 -13.19
CA ALA A 83 3.21 -2.96 -13.81
C ALA A 83 3.87 -2.03 -12.78
N ALA A 84 3.20 -1.80 -11.65
CA ALA A 84 3.75 -1.00 -10.54
C ALA A 84 4.99 -1.67 -9.92
N MET A 85 4.98 -2.99 -9.77
CA MET A 85 6.13 -3.74 -9.27
C MET A 85 7.32 -3.68 -10.24
N ALA A 86 7.05 -3.74 -11.55
CA ALA A 86 8.09 -3.59 -12.58
C ALA A 86 8.69 -2.17 -12.55
N ALA A 87 7.87 -1.14 -12.34
CA ALA A 87 8.35 0.22 -12.15
C ALA A 87 9.21 0.34 -10.88
N GLN A 88 8.84 -0.36 -9.81
CA GLN A 88 9.64 -0.42 -8.57
C GLN A 88 11.05 -0.96 -8.84
N GLN A 89 11.20 -1.96 -9.71
CA GLN A 89 12.50 -2.51 -10.09
C GLN A 89 13.42 -1.46 -10.75
N GLN A 90 12.82 -0.40 -11.29
CA GLN A 90 13.55 0.71 -11.92
C GLN A 90 13.52 1.98 -11.05
N GLY A 91 13.14 1.86 -9.78
CA GLY A 91 13.13 2.97 -8.83
C GLY A 91 12.01 3.98 -9.03
N LYS A 92 10.92 3.60 -9.72
CA LYS A 92 9.84 4.53 -10.10
C LYS A 92 8.46 4.02 -9.70
N PHE A 93 8.36 3.33 -8.55
CA PHE A 93 7.07 2.82 -8.06
C PHE A 93 6.04 3.94 -7.91
N TRP A 94 6.37 5.02 -7.20
CA TRP A 94 5.39 6.05 -6.85
C TRP A 94 4.91 6.84 -8.06
N GLU A 95 5.77 7.12 -9.02
CA GLU A 95 5.38 7.73 -10.28
C GLU A 95 4.39 6.86 -11.04
N MET A 96 4.65 5.55 -11.11
CA MET A 96 3.74 4.58 -11.74
C MET A 96 2.43 4.47 -10.98
N HIS A 97 2.49 4.34 -9.66
CA HIS A 97 1.35 4.29 -8.75
C HIS A 97 0.40 5.48 -8.98
N ASP A 98 0.94 6.68 -8.98
CA ASP A 98 0.15 7.90 -9.14
C ASP A 98 -0.56 7.94 -10.50
N ARG A 99 0.16 7.58 -11.56
CA ARG A 99 -0.38 7.55 -12.92
C ARG A 99 -1.42 6.45 -13.13
N ILE A 100 -1.22 5.29 -12.52
CA ILE A 100 -2.20 4.19 -12.60
C ILE A 100 -3.50 4.60 -11.93
N PHE A 101 -3.47 5.17 -10.73
CA PHE A 101 -4.68 5.65 -10.08
C PHE A 101 -5.36 6.77 -10.87
N ALA A 102 -4.59 7.67 -11.49
CA ALA A 102 -5.15 8.72 -12.34
C ALA A 102 -5.85 8.18 -13.59
N ALA A 103 -5.44 7.01 -14.08
CA ALA A 103 -6.01 6.34 -15.25
C ALA A 103 -6.96 5.20 -14.88
N GLN A 104 -7.46 5.17 -13.66
CA GLN A 104 -8.20 4.03 -13.08
C GLN A 104 -9.39 3.55 -13.91
N GLN A 105 -9.99 4.43 -14.73
CA GLN A 105 -11.14 4.10 -15.56
C GLN A 105 -10.80 3.12 -16.69
N ASP A 106 -9.55 3.07 -17.11
CA ASP A 106 -9.08 2.16 -18.15
C ASP A 106 -7.63 1.75 -17.89
N LEU A 107 -7.44 0.61 -17.24
CA LEU A 107 -6.13 0.03 -16.98
C LEU A 107 -5.83 -1.12 -17.95
N SER A 108 -6.12 -0.89 -19.22
CA SER A 108 -5.77 -1.83 -20.29
C SER A 108 -4.26 -2.02 -20.38
N PRO A 109 -3.78 -3.12 -20.98
CA PRO A 109 -2.34 -3.31 -21.21
C PRO A 109 -1.70 -2.15 -21.97
N ARG A 110 -2.43 -1.57 -22.91
CA ARG A 110 -1.97 -0.40 -23.68
C ARG A 110 -1.74 0.82 -22.77
N THR A 111 -2.70 1.12 -21.91
CA THR A 111 -2.58 2.24 -20.96
C THR A 111 -1.39 2.05 -20.03
N LEU A 112 -1.19 0.85 -19.49
CA LEU A 112 -0.06 0.55 -18.62
C LEU A 112 1.28 0.71 -19.36
N GLN A 113 1.36 0.31 -20.63
CA GLN A 113 2.54 0.51 -21.46
C GLN A 113 2.82 2.00 -21.72
N GLU A 114 1.78 2.76 -22.03
CA GLU A 114 1.89 4.22 -22.24
C GLU A 114 2.39 4.93 -20.99
N ILE A 115 1.85 4.60 -19.83
CA ILE A 115 2.29 5.17 -18.55
C ILE A 115 3.77 4.85 -18.31
N ALA A 116 4.16 3.58 -18.49
CA ALA A 116 5.54 3.14 -18.29
C ALA A 116 6.51 3.92 -19.19
N ARG A 117 6.14 4.14 -20.44
CA ARG A 117 6.93 4.92 -21.39
C ARG A 117 7.02 6.38 -20.96
N ASP A 118 5.90 6.97 -20.58
CA ASP A 118 5.79 8.37 -20.22
C ASP A 118 6.63 8.73 -18.97
N ILE A 119 6.71 7.81 -18.00
CA ILE A 119 7.55 8.01 -16.81
C ILE A 119 9.02 7.66 -17.04
N GLY A 120 9.38 7.24 -18.25
CA GLY A 120 10.77 7.02 -18.66
C GLY A 120 11.37 5.69 -18.29
N LEU A 121 10.55 4.63 -18.17
CA LEU A 121 11.07 3.29 -17.91
C LEU A 121 11.81 2.73 -19.13
N ASP A 122 12.81 1.89 -18.88
CA ASP A 122 13.36 0.99 -19.88
C ASP A 122 12.24 -0.01 -20.24
N MET A 123 11.70 0.12 -21.45
CA MET A 123 10.53 -0.64 -21.87
C MET A 123 10.83 -2.12 -22.12
N GLU A 124 12.03 -2.45 -22.58
CA GLU A 124 12.44 -3.84 -22.74
C GLU A 124 12.51 -4.56 -21.38
N ARG A 125 13.12 -3.90 -20.39
CA ARG A 125 13.17 -4.41 -19.01
C ARG A 125 11.78 -4.48 -18.39
N PHE A 126 10.97 -3.44 -18.59
CA PHE A 126 9.58 -3.41 -18.11
C PHE A 126 8.79 -4.60 -18.63
N GLN A 127 8.86 -4.87 -19.93
CA GLN A 127 8.14 -5.99 -20.57
C GLN A 127 8.61 -7.33 -20.03
N ARG A 128 9.90 -7.50 -19.81
CA ARG A 128 10.46 -8.70 -19.21
C ARG A 128 9.99 -8.89 -17.78
N ASP A 129 10.02 -7.82 -16.97
CA ASP A 129 9.71 -7.89 -15.55
C ASP A 129 8.22 -8.16 -15.29
N ILE A 130 7.30 -7.56 -16.05
CA ILE A 130 5.87 -7.83 -15.88
C ILE A 130 5.48 -9.28 -16.19
N ASN A 131 6.32 -10.01 -16.93
CA ASN A 131 6.10 -11.41 -17.26
C ASN A 131 6.97 -12.35 -16.43
N SER A 132 7.72 -11.84 -15.45
CA SER A 132 8.67 -12.64 -14.68
C SER A 132 7.96 -13.46 -13.59
N ARG A 133 8.52 -14.63 -13.30
CA ARG A 133 8.08 -15.46 -12.17
C ARG A 133 8.36 -14.80 -10.83
N GLU A 134 9.43 -14.03 -10.75
CA GLU A 134 9.82 -13.31 -9.54
C GLU A 134 8.72 -12.33 -9.10
N LEU A 135 8.26 -11.48 -10.01
CA LEU A 135 7.21 -10.50 -9.68
C LEU A 135 5.86 -11.17 -9.43
N ALA A 136 5.52 -12.22 -10.18
CA ALA A 136 4.32 -13.00 -9.92
C ALA A 136 4.32 -13.58 -8.51
N ARG A 137 5.45 -14.13 -8.07
CA ARG A 137 5.60 -14.69 -6.72
C ARG A 137 5.53 -13.62 -5.64
N ARG A 138 6.15 -12.46 -5.86
CA ARG A 138 6.10 -11.34 -4.90
C ARG A 138 4.66 -10.83 -4.76
N LEU A 139 3.92 -10.75 -5.86
CA LEU A 139 2.51 -10.36 -5.81
C LEU A 139 1.67 -11.37 -5.01
N GLU A 140 1.87 -12.66 -5.25
CA GLU A 140 1.21 -13.72 -4.48
C GLU A 140 1.56 -13.64 -2.99
N GLN A 141 2.80 -13.29 -2.67
CA GLN A 141 3.24 -13.12 -1.29
C GLN A 141 2.53 -11.93 -0.62
N ASP A 142 2.43 -10.79 -1.31
CA ASP A 142 1.67 -9.63 -0.79
C ASP A 142 0.22 -10.01 -0.50
N MET A 143 -0.41 -10.75 -1.40
CA MET A 143 -1.79 -11.22 -1.23
C MET A 143 -1.92 -12.20 -0.07
N ALA A 144 -0.96 -13.12 0.07
CA ALA A 144 -0.93 -14.07 1.19
C ALA A 144 -0.73 -13.34 2.52
N ASP A 145 0.15 -12.35 2.57
CA ASP A 145 0.37 -11.52 3.75
C ASP A 145 -0.91 -10.78 4.17
N GLY A 146 -1.65 -10.25 3.19
CA GLY A 146 -2.94 -9.62 3.44
C GLY A 146 -3.97 -10.59 3.99
N GLN A 147 -4.11 -11.76 3.39
CA GLN A 147 -5.02 -12.80 3.87
C GLN A 147 -4.69 -13.24 5.28
N GLN A 148 -3.42 -13.42 5.59
CA GLN A 148 -2.95 -13.79 6.92
C GLN A 148 -3.23 -12.69 7.94
N ALA A 149 -3.15 -11.42 7.53
CA ALA A 149 -3.50 -10.28 8.37
C ALA A 149 -5.01 -10.07 8.53
N GLY A 150 -5.83 -10.87 7.88
CA GLY A 150 -7.29 -10.78 7.95
C GLY A 150 -7.92 -9.84 6.92
N VAL A 151 -7.18 -9.42 5.91
CA VAL A 151 -7.69 -8.57 4.83
C VAL A 151 -8.68 -9.35 3.97
N ARG A 152 -9.89 -8.80 3.80
CA ARG A 152 -10.95 -9.38 2.98
C ARG A 152 -11.44 -8.45 1.88
N GLY A 153 -11.02 -7.21 1.92
CA GLY A 153 -11.37 -6.18 0.96
C GLY A 153 -10.38 -5.04 1.01
N THR A 154 -10.50 -4.10 0.08
CA THR A 154 -9.59 -2.98 -0.04
C THR A 154 -10.33 -1.65 0.01
N PRO A 155 -9.67 -0.57 0.45
CA PRO A 155 -8.35 -0.55 1.09
C PRO A 155 -8.41 -1.13 2.51
N ALA A 156 -7.35 -1.80 2.95
CA ALA A 156 -7.18 -2.22 4.34
C ALA A 156 -5.94 -1.53 4.90
N LEU A 157 -6.10 -0.82 6.01
CA LEU A 157 -5.04 -0.03 6.61
C LEU A 157 -4.71 -0.54 8.01
N PHE A 158 -3.43 -0.53 8.35
CA PHE A 158 -2.91 -0.96 9.66
C PHE A 158 -1.93 0.08 10.17
N ILE A 159 -2.04 0.43 11.46
CA ILE A 159 -1.04 1.25 12.15
C ILE A 159 -0.29 0.35 13.14
N ASN A 160 0.99 0.12 12.90
CA ASN A 160 1.83 -0.78 13.69
C ASN A 160 1.14 -2.15 13.93
N GLY A 161 0.52 -2.69 12.86
CA GLY A 161 -0.17 -3.98 12.89
C GLY A 161 -1.60 -3.94 13.42
N ILE A 162 -2.09 -2.79 13.86
CA ILE A 162 -3.46 -2.64 14.39
C ILE A 162 -4.39 -2.18 13.25
N PRO A 163 -5.48 -2.92 12.98
CA PRO A 163 -6.41 -2.53 11.91
C PRO A 163 -7.03 -1.16 12.15
N VAL A 164 -7.07 -0.34 11.11
CA VAL A 164 -7.73 0.96 11.13
C VAL A 164 -9.22 0.76 10.89
N THR A 165 -10.06 1.22 11.81
CA THR A 165 -11.52 1.15 11.70
C THR A 165 -12.14 2.45 11.17
N GLN A 166 -11.55 3.59 11.51
CA GLN A 166 -11.95 4.90 11.00
C GLN A 166 -10.94 5.38 9.96
N ARG A 167 -11.25 5.16 8.69
CA ARG A 167 -10.35 5.45 7.55
C ARG A 167 -10.49 6.90 7.08
N ASN A 168 -10.43 7.82 8.01
CA ASN A 168 -10.34 9.25 7.72
C ASN A 168 -9.11 9.82 8.42
N GLN A 169 -8.74 11.04 8.06
CA GLN A 169 -7.54 11.67 8.59
C GLN A 169 -7.54 11.73 10.12
N GLN A 170 -8.66 12.11 10.72
CA GLN A 170 -8.77 12.26 12.18
C GLN A 170 -8.61 10.89 12.87
N GLY A 171 -9.29 9.86 12.42
CA GLY A 171 -9.21 8.51 13.02
C GLY A 171 -7.82 7.92 12.93
N ILE A 172 -7.15 8.06 11.79
CA ILE A 172 -5.79 7.57 11.60
C ILE A 172 -4.81 8.38 12.43
N GLN A 173 -4.95 9.71 12.48
CA GLN A 173 -4.08 10.56 13.28
C GLN A 173 -4.15 10.21 14.77
N GLN A 174 -5.33 9.89 15.28
CA GLN A 174 -5.49 9.42 16.66
C GLN A 174 -4.71 8.12 16.91
N MET A 175 -4.73 7.19 15.97
CA MET A 175 -3.95 5.95 16.10
C MET A 175 -2.45 6.20 16.02
N ILE A 176 -2.01 7.13 15.20
CA ILE A 176 -0.59 7.55 15.12
C ILE A 176 -0.16 8.14 16.45
N ASP A 177 -0.94 9.06 17.00
CA ASP A 177 -0.63 9.71 18.28
C ASP A 177 -0.50 8.69 19.41
N ARG A 178 -1.40 7.73 19.48
CA ARG A 178 -1.34 6.63 20.45
C ARG A 178 -0.10 5.76 20.27
N ALA A 179 0.26 5.47 19.03
CA ALA A 179 1.46 4.67 18.75
C ALA A 179 2.74 5.40 19.18
N LEU A 180 2.80 6.73 19.00
CA LEU A 180 3.93 7.56 19.44
C LEU A 180 4.04 7.60 20.95
N GLU A 181 2.94 7.68 21.67
CA GLU A 181 2.91 7.67 23.16
C GLU A 181 3.45 6.37 23.75
N ARG A 182 3.40 5.26 22.99
CA ARG A 182 3.88 3.95 23.43
C ARG A 182 5.36 3.70 23.16
N GLN A 183 6.02 4.60 22.44
CA GLN A 183 7.46 4.47 22.22
C GLN A 183 8.22 4.76 23.51
N PRO A 184 9.24 3.97 23.86
CA PRO A 184 10.05 4.21 25.06
C PRO A 184 10.87 5.50 25.01
#